data_81e9a30fbf7911c91077ccc4730e3326
#
_entry.id   81e9a30fbf7911c91077ccc4730e3326
#
_cell.length_a   1.000
_cell.length_b   1.000
_cell.length_c   1.000
_cell.angle_alpha   90.00
_cell.angle_beta   90.00
_cell.angle_gamma   90.00
#
_symmetry.space_group_name_H-M   'P 1'
#
loop_
_entity.id
_entity.type
_entity.pdbx_description
1 polymer ?
#
loop_
_entity_poly.entity_id
_entity_poly.type
_entity_poly.pdbx_seq_one_letter_code
_entity_poly.pdbx_strand_id
1 'polypeptide(L)'
;MRGRVSRYAGLFGWCDLNELLATHRLEPPRLRFAQQREGAAALDSFLKFRVSTDGRRTPRLDVRALNRLLARGATLVLNAVQEMHPPLATLTREFARLFLVEPNVNLYASFGREPGFGPHWDDHDVFVLQIAGQKRWLLYGANRRYPLYRDARPNEMQPVRPLARYRLRAGDLLYIPRGHWHDAVAVGEPTLHLTVGIPTLTGVDFLNWLTDDARGTESVRRNIPLFDARRRARWFQQLDRVVSQRMDAGTLTHYLEERRARMEPSTRPALPHAVHPGLEPASRDLLQWTGIAHAKPSTRRAGLVVRTTDREFVFDPAAAALIERLLTGDEIAYGTLRRAFVRKLGAQRLRRFVGELLREHFITIVPRR
;
A
#
# COMPACT_ATOMS: atom_id res chain seq x y z
N MET A 1 8.98 -2.30 -19.76
CA MET A 1 8.20 -1.40 -20.65
C MET A 1 8.98 -0.11 -20.80
N ARG A 2 9.24 0.32 -22.02
CA ARG A 2 9.86 1.61 -22.30
C ARG A 2 8.85 2.75 -22.14
N GLY A 3 9.29 3.89 -21.59
CA GLY A 3 8.45 5.03 -21.36
C GLY A 3 9.07 6.34 -21.84
N ARG A 4 8.26 7.40 -21.92
CA ARG A 4 8.75 8.76 -22.15
C ARG A 4 9.31 9.33 -20.85
N VAL A 5 10.36 10.15 -20.92
CA VAL A 5 10.98 10.79 -19.73
C VAL A 5 9.95 11.52 -18.86
N SER A 6 8.94 12.14 -19.48
CA SER A 6 7.87 12.87 -18.79
C SER A 6 6.83 11.99 -18.09
N ARG A 7 6.89 10.66 -18.25
CA ARG A 7 5.86 9.74 -17.71
C ARG A 7 5.59 9.94 -16.22
N TYR A 8 6.63 10.21 -15.44
CA TYR A 8 6.57 10.35 -13.99
C TYR A 8 6.79 11.79 -13.51
N ALA A 9 6.75 12.78 -14.42
CA ALA A 9 7.07 14.18 -14.08
C ALA A 9 6.20 14.79 -12.98
N GLY A 10 4.93 14.36 -12.86
CA GLY A 10 4.03 14.80 -11.80
C GLY A 10 3.93 13.83 -10.62
N LEU A 11 4.69 12.73 -10.64
CA LEU A 11 4.61 11.70 -9.62
C LEU A 11 5.65 11.91 -8.51
N PHE A 12 6.91 12.09 -8.88
CA PHE A 12 8.03 12.29 -7.96
C PHE A 12 9.29 12.76 -8.71
N GLY A 13 10.15 13.54 -8.02
CA GLY A 13 11.44 14.00 -8.56
C GLY A 13 12.46 14.35 -7.47
N TRP A 14 13.59 14.90 -7.87
CA TRP A 14 14.65 15.34 -6.95
C TRP A 14 14.21 16.44 -6.00
N CYS A 15 13.33 17.35 -6.46
CA CYS A 15 12.78 18.42 -5.60
C CYS A 15 11.96 17.81 -4.46
N ASP A 16 11.11 16.82 -4.76
CA ASP A 16 10.28 16.16 -3.76
C ASP A 16 11.13 15.41 -2.74
N LEU A 17 12.20 14.73 -3.19
CA LEU A 17 13.14 14.08 -2.26
C LEU A 17 13.80 15.10 -1.33
N ASN A 18 14.30 16.21 -1.86
CA ASN A 18 14.92 17.26 -1.05
C ASN A 18 13.92 17.87 -0.04
N GLU A 19 12.68 18.08 -0.46
CA GLU A 19 11.61 18.58 0.42
C GLU A 19 11.31 17.61 1.56
N LEU A 20 11.19 16.30 1.26
CA LEU A 20 10.99 15.28 2.28
C LEU A 20 12.16 15.24 3.28
N LEU A 21 13.40 15.30 2.79
CA LEU A 21 14.60 15.31 3.64
C LEU A 21 14.69 16.57 4.52
N ALA A 22 14.16 17.69 4.05
CA ALA A 22 14.20 18.98 4.77
C ALA A 22 13.09 19.10 5.83
N THR A 23 11.89 18.58 5.53
CA THR A 23 10.68 18.86 6.32
C THR A 23 10.26 17.72 7.25
N HIS A 24 10.67 16.49 6.97
CA HIS A 24 10.30 15.33 7.76
C HIS A 24 11.38 14.92 8.73
N ARG A 25 10.96 14.36 9.87
CA ARG A 25 11.85 13.70 10.81
C ARG A 25 12.13 12.29 10.32
N LEU A 26 13.27 12.09 9.71
CA LEU A 26 13.66 10.83 9.08
C LEU A 26 14.80 10.17 9.84
N GLU A 27 14.53 8.99 10.35
CA GLU A 27 15.45 8.14 11.10
C GLU A 27 15.22 6.66 10.73
N PRO A 28 16.12 5.73 11.04
CA PRO A 28 15.86 4.31 10.82
C PRO A 28 14.60 3.81 11.55
N PRO A 29 13.80 2.92 10.94
CA PRO A 29 14.04 2.27 9.65
C PRO A 29 13.51 3.05 8.43
N ARG A 30 12.95 4.26 8.61
CA ARG A 30 12.36 5.07 7.52
C ARG A 30 13.42 5.53 6.52
N LEU A 31 14.49 6.12 7.01
CA LEU A 31 15.66 6.51 6.22
C LEU A 31 16.84 5.63 6.57
N ARG A 32 17.43 5.00 5.58
CA ARG A 32 18.62 4.14 5.71
C ARG A 32 19.51 4.27 4.48
N PHE A 33 20.71 3.72 4.60
CA PHE A 33 21.68 3.68 3.51
C PHE A 33 22.11 2.24 3.24
N ALA A 34 22.40 1.95 1.98
CA ALA A 34 22.93 0.68 1.57
C ALA A 34 24.28 0.89 0.86
N GLN A 35 25.27 0.10 1.27
CA GLN A 35 26.60 0.05 0.69
C GLN A 35 27.24 -1.30 0.98
N GLN A 36 27.75 -1.99 -0.03
CA GLN A 36 28.32 -3.34 0.14
C GLN A 36 29.62 -3.38 0.96
N ARG A 37 30.39 -2.28 0.99
CA ARG A 37 31.75 -2.28 1.54
C ARG A 37 31.88 -1.76 2.97
N GLU A 38 30.85 -1.11 3.52
CA GLU A 38 30.88 -0.56 4.87
C GLU A 38 29.84 -1.24 5.76
N GLY A 39 30.22 -1.57 7.01
CA GLY A 39 29.30 -2.14 7.99
C GLY A 39 28.19 -1.16 8.41
N ALA A 40 27.08 -1.68 8.92
CA ALA A 40 25.89 -0.91 9.30
C ALA A 40 26.16 0.27 10.25
N ALA A 41 27.13 0.17 11.15
CA ALA A 41 27.49 1.21 12.12
C ALA A 41 28.03 2.51 11.48
N ALA A 42 28.67 2.44 10.31
CA ALA A 42 29.14 3.61 9.59
C ALA A 42 28.01 4.35 8.86
N LEU A 43 26.90 3.67 8.62
CA LEU A 43 25.75 4.20 7.88
C LEU A 43 24.79 5.01 8.75
N ASP A 44 24.90 4.94 10.10
CA ASP A 44 24.05 5.71 11.04
C ASP A 44 24.62 7.09 11.39
N SER A 45 25.78 7.44 10.86
CA SER A 45 26.47 8.72 11.16
C SER A 45 25.84 9.97 10.53
N PHE A 46 24.70 9.81 9.83
CA PHE A 46 23.99 10.92 9.16
C PHE A 46 23.02 11.67 10.08
N LEU A 47 22.88 11.24 11.34
CA LEU A 47 22.03 11.91 12.31
C LEU A 47 22.85 12.69 13.34
N LYS A 48 22.36 13.87 13.67
CA LYS A 48 22.78 14.64 14.84
C LYS A 48 21.59 14.82 15.77
N PHE A 49 21.85 14.97 17.06
CA PHE A 49 20.79 15.11 18.05
C PHE A 49 20.75 16.55 18.57
N ARG A 50 19.58 17.14 18.54
CA ARG A 50 19.28 18.36 19.28
C ARG A 50 18.77 17.95 20.65
N VAL A 51 19.39 18.49 21.70
CA VAL A 51 18.92 18.32 23.08
C VAL A 51 18.09 19.54 23.44
N SER A 52 16.86 19.34 23.88
CA SER A 52 15.99 20.39 24.37
C SER A 52 16.32 20.70 25.85
N THR A 53 15.77 21.78 26.40
CA THR A 53 16.00 22.22 27.78
C THR A 53 15.52 21.21 28.84
N ASP A 54 14.56 20.35 28.47
CA ASP A 54 14.07 19.23 29.29
C ASP A 54 14.87 17.91 29.08
N GLY A 55 16.03 17.98 28.40
CA GLY A 55 16.92 16.85 28.19
C GLY A 55 16.50 15.89 27.09
N ARG A 56 15.40 16.12 26.37
CA ARG A 56 14.96 15.26 25.26
C ARG A 56 15.90 15.38 24.07
N ARG A 57 16.32 14.24 23.58
CA ARG A 57 17.14 14.13 22.36
C ARG A 57 16.25 13.94 21.13
N THR A 58 16.33 14.88 20.20
CA THR A 58 15.57 14.82 18.94
C THR A 58 16.53 14.63 17.77
N PRO A 59 16.43 13.53 17.01
CA PRO A 59 17.28 13.32 15.83
C PRO A 59 16.96 14.35 14.75
N ARG A 60 18.01 14.79 14.07
CA ARG A 60 17.97 15.70 12.93
C ARG A 60 18.96 15.21 11.89
N LEU A 61 18.59 15.34 10.63
CA LEU A 61 19.49 15.04 9.53
C LEU A 61 20.72 15.96 9.57
N ASP A 62 21.89 15.36 9.56
CA ASP A 62 23.14 16.09 9.29
C ASP A 62 23.42 16.07 7.77
N VAL A 63 23.02 17.14 7.11
CA VAL A 63 23.14 17.26 5.64
C VAL A 63 24.57 17.10 5.15
N ARG A 64 25.57 17.56 5.95
CA ARG A 64 26.98 17.39 5.56
C ARG A 64 27.42 15.93 5.66
N ALA A 65 26.99 15.23 6.69
CA ALA A 65 27.25 13.79 6.81
C ALA A 65 26.53 13.00 5.72
N LEU A 66 25.26 13.32 5.43
CA LEU A 66 24.50 12.77 4.32
C LEU A 66 25.26 12.93 2.99
N ASN A 67 25.67 14.15 2.67
CA ASN A 67 26.38 14.43 1.43
C ASN A 67 27.70 13.63 1.32
N ARG A 68 28.43 13.49 2.43
CA ARG A 68 29.67 12.67 2.45
C ARG A 68 29.37 11.18 2.20
N LEU A 69 28.30 10.63 2.80
CA LEU A 69 27.90 9.23 2.56
C LEU A 69 27.53 9.00 1.09
N LEU A 70 26.71 9.86 0.53
CA LEU A 70 26.28 9.77 -0.87
C LEU A 70 27.46 9.95 -1.84
N ALA A 71 28.37 10.87 -1.55
CA ALA A 71 29.59 11.07 -2.36
C ALA A 71 30.55 9.86 -2.34
N ARG A 72 30.52 9.04 -1.27
CA ARG A 72 31.25 7.77 -1.17
C ARG A 72 30.55 6.60 -1.88
N GLY A 73 29.41 6.83 -2.50
CA GLY A 73 28.69 5.83 -3.28
C GLY A 73 27.57 5.11 -2.51
N ALA A 74 27.25 5.51 -1.29
CA ALA A 74 26.09 4.95 -0.57
C ALA A 74 24.79 5.24 -1.33
N THR A 75 23.90 4.25 -1.34
CA THR A 75 22.54 4.40 -1.87
C THR A 75 21.62 4.83 -0.73
N LEU A 76 20.96 5.99 -0.87
CA LEU A 76 19.91 6.43 0.03
C LEU A 76 18.65 5.59 -0.22
N VAL A 77 18.06 5.10 0.83
CA VAL A 77 16.78 4.37 0.81
C VAL A 77 15.79 5.06 1.74
N LEU A 78 14.66 5.44 1.19
CA LEU A 78 13.54 5.99 1.96
C LEU A 78 12.35 5.05 1.84
N ASN A 79 11.95 4.45 2.97
CA ASN A 79 10.86 3.48 3.03
C ASN A 79 9.51 4.17 3.20
N ALA A 80 8.48 3.55 2.66
CA ALA A 80 7.07 3.96 2.78
C ALA A 80 6.84 5.44 2.40
N VAL A 81 7.38 5.86 1.25
CA VAL A 81 7.32 7.25 0.78
C VAL A 81 5.90 7.70 0.49
N GLN A 82 4.98 6.77 0.18
CA GLN A 82 3.56 7.05 -0.01
C GLN A 82 2.88 7.67 1.23
N GLU A 83 3.41 7.46 2.43
CA GLU A 83 2.87 8.06 3.66
C GLU A 83 3.22 9.55 3.79
N MET A 84 4.24 10.01 3.06
CA MET A 84 4.77 11.37 3.14
C MET A 84 4.55 12.20 1.87
N HIS A 85 4.11 11.57 0.77
CA HIS A 85 3.98 12.23 -0.53
C HIS A 85 2.63 11.94 -1.18
N PRO A 86 1.71 12.93 -1.27
CA PRO A 86 0.33 12.73 -1.72
C PRO A 86 0.16 12.08 -3.10
N PRO A 87 0.95 12.41 -4.15
CA PRO A 87 0.87 11.72 -5.43
C PRO A 87 1.16 10.22 -5.34
N LEU A 88 2.11 9.81 -4.49
CA LEU A 88 2.42 8.40 -4.26
C LEU A 88 1.34 7.71 -3.43
N ALA A 89 0.74 8.38 -2.45
CA ALA A 89 -0.43 7.88 -1.74
C ALA A 89 -1.62 7.60 -2.68
N THR A 90 -1.82 8.45 -3.69
CA THR A 90 -2.84 8.23 -4.72
C THR A 90 -2.49 7.01 -5.58
N LEU A 91 -1.23 6.89 -6.03
CA LEU A 91 -0.78 5.74 -6.80
C LEU A 91 -0.97 4.42 -6.04
N THR A 92 -0.55 4.35 -4.77
CA THR A 92 -0.72 3.14 -3.95
C THR A 92 -2.18 2.77 -3.75
N ARG A 93 -3.07 3.74 -3.64
CA ARG A 93 -4.51 3.48 -3.54
C ARG A 93 -5.07 2.81 -4.80
N GLU A 94 -4.62 3.22 -5.99
CA GLU A 94 -5.03 2.56 -7.24
C GLU A 94 -4.50 1.11 -7.31
N PHE A 95 -3.27 0.87 -6.92
CA PHE A 95 -2.73 -0.49 -6.82
C PHE A 95 -3.49 -1.31 -5.78
N ALA A 96 -3.81 -0.73 -4.62
CA ALA A 96 -4.58 -1.40 -3.58
C ALA A 96 -5.96 -1.85 -4.08
N ARG A 97 -6.65 -0.99 -4.85
CA ARG A 97 -7.93 -1.34 -5.49
C ARG A 97 -7.82 -2.49 -6.47
N LEU A 98 -6.73 -2.54 -7.26
CA LEU A 98 -6.52 -3.56 -8.28
C LEU A 98 -6.15 -4.91 -7.66
N PHE A 99 -5.27 -4.91 -6.68
CA PHE A 99 -4.66 -6.14 -6.14
C PHE A 99 -5.26 -6.59 -4.81
N LEU A 100 -6.13 -5.79 -4.18
CA LEU A 100 -6.74 -6.01 -2.86
C LEU A 100 -5.71 -6.24 -1.75
N VAL A 101 -4.60 -5.50 -1.81
CA VAL A 101 -3.48 -5.54 -0.86
C VAL A 101 -3.01 -4.12 -0.56
N GLU A 102 -2.15 -3.96 0.43
CA GLU A 102 -1.53 -2.67 0.76
C GLU A 102 -0.14 -2.60 0.13
N PRO A 103 0.03 -1.84 -0.97
CA PRO A 103 1.33 -1.65 -1.59
C PRO A 103 2.21 -0.74 -0.75
N ASN A 104 3.52 -0.98 -0.82
CA ASN A 104 4.52 -0.14 -0.19
C ASN A 104 5.43 0.49 -1.25
N VAL A 105 5.72 1.78 -1.12
CA VAL A 105 6.63 2.48 -2.04
C VAL A 105 7.92 2.80 -1.32
N ASN A 106 9.02 2.24 -1.83
CA ASN A 106 10.38 2.60 -1.40
C ASN A 106 11.10 3.39 -2.48
N LEU A 107 11.87 4.36 -2.06
CA LEU A 107 12.70 5.20 -2.92
C LEU A 107 14.16 4.83 -2.76
N TYR A 108 14.88 4.86 -3.89
CA TYR A 108 16.31 4.60 -3.95
C TYR A 108 16.99 5.69 -4.76
N ALA A 109 17.95 6.39 -4.14
CA ALA A 109 18.79 7.39 -4.80
C ALA A 109 20.26 6.97 -4.73
N SER A 110 20.91 6.83 -5.88
CA SER A 110 22.33 6.43 -5.98
C SER A 110 23.09 7.44 -6.85
N PHE A 111 24.37 7.69 -6.51
CA PHE A 111 25.16 8.75 -7.13
C PHE A 111 26.49 8.24 -7.72
N GLY A 112 26.86 7.00 -7.45
CA GLY A 112 28.11 6.38 -7.86
C GLY A 112 27.90 5.18 -8.81
N ARG A 113 28.86 4.26 -8.77
CA ARG A 113 28.83 2.98 -9.51
C ARG A 113 28.79 1.77 -8.59
N GLU A 114 28.83 1.99 -7.29
CA GLU A 114 28.80 0.91 -6.30
C GLU A 114 27.41 0.29 -6.22
N PRO A 115 27.32 -1.05 -6.14
CA PRO A 115 26.06 -1.72 -5.89
C PRO A 115 25.58 -1.41 -4.46
N GLY A 116 24.27 -1.18 -4.28
CA GLY A 116 23.70 -0.89 -2.98
C GLY A 116 23.54 -2.16 -2.12
N PHE A 117 22.76 -3.11 -2.58
CA PHE A 117 22.38 -4.31 -1.83
C PHE A 117 23.04 -5.59 -2.34
N GLY A 118 23.50 -5.60 -3.59
CA GLY A 118 23.87 -6.82 -4.30
C GLY A 118 22.64 -7.68 -4.69
N PRO A 119 22.91 -8.86 -5.23
CA PRO A 119 21.85 -9.74 -5.70
C PRO A 119 20.99 -10.27 -4.55
N HIS A 120 19.67 -10.14 -4.70
CA HIS A 120 18.66 -10.62 -3.75
C HIS A 120 17.36 -10.93 -4.49
N TRP A 121 16.37 -11.44 -3.78
CA TRP A 121 15.01 -11.62 -4.23
C TRP A 121 14.02 -11.10 -3.17
N ASP A 122 12.83 -10.73 -3.61
CA ASP A 122 11.76 -10.27 -2.73
C ASP A 122 10.64 -11.31 -2.64
N ASP A 123 9.95 -11.38 -1.51
CA ASP A 123 8.80 -12.25 -1.26
C ASP A 123 7.47 -11.66 -1.81
N HIS A 124 7.55 -10.53 -2.47
CA HIS A 124 6.44 -9.80 -3.07
C HIS A 124 6.78 -9.39 -4.51
N ASP A 125 5.76 -9.08 -5.29
CA ASP A 125 5.94 -8.55 -6.64
C ASP A 125 6.40 -7.10 -6.60
N VAL A 126 7.27 -6.69 -7.52
CA VAL A 126 7.85 -5.35 -7.54
C VAL A 126 7.65 -4.68 -8.90
N PHE A 127 7.10 -3.47 -8.88
CA PHE A 127 7.14 -2.55 -10.00
C PHE A 127 8.21 -1.49 -9.76
N VAL A 128 9.23 -1.46 -10.60
CA VAL A 128 10.30 -0.45 -10.56
C VAL A 128 9.96 0.68 -11.53
N LEU A 129 9.83 1.89 -11.01
CA LEU A 129 9.60 3.11 -11.77
C LEU A 129 10.90 3.91 -11.80
N GLN A 130 11.57 4.00 -12.95
CA GLN A 130 12.76 4.81 -13.10
C GLN A 130 12.38 6.28 -13.26
N ILE A 131 12.65 7.09 -12.24
CA ILE A 131 12.21 8.49 -12.17
C ILE A 131 13.23 9.42 -12.84
N ALA A 132 14.52 9.26 -12.51
CA ALA A 132 15.59 10.08 -13.05
C ALA A 132 16.86 9.26 -13.26
N GLY A 133 17.71 9.70 -14.19
CA GLY A 133 18.96 9.03 -14.53
C GLY A 133 18.74 7.63 -15.12
N GLN A 134 19.77 6.80 -15.01
CA GLN A 134 19.76 5.43 -15.53
C GLN A 134 20.27 4.44 -14.49
N LYS A 135 19.72 3.21 -14.53
CA LYS A 135 20.16 2.09 -13.69
C LYS A 135 20.21 0.80 -14.47
N ARG A 136 21.25 0.00 -14.27
CA ARG A 136 21.38 -1.33 -14.86
C ARG A 136 20.77 -2.35 -13.91
N TRP A 137 19.90 -3.19 -14.45
CA TRP A 137 19.23 -4.27 -13.74
C TRP A 137 19.67 -5.61 -14.31
N LEU A 138 20.09 -6.50 -13.44
CA LEU A 138 20.46 -7.87 -13.74
C LEU A 138 19.39 -8.77 -13.17
N LEU A 139 18.73 -9.58 -13.99
CA LEU A 139 17.71 -10.53 -13.56
C LEU A 139 18.26 -11.95 -13.73
N TYR A 140 18.20 -12.74 -12.67
CA TYR A 140 18.79 -14.08 -12.63
C TYR A 140 17.74 -15.20 -12.68
N GLY A 141 16.45 -14.88 -12.62
CA GLY A 141 15.36 -15.85 -12.49
C GLY A 141 15.14 -16.29 -11.03
N ALA A 142 14.32 -17.30 -10.83
CA ALA A 142 13.93 -17.80 -9.51
C ALA A 142 14.46 -19.20 -9.27
N ASN A 143 15.13 -19.42 -8.15
CA ASN A 143 15.46 -20.76 -7.64
C ASN A 143 14.22 -21.44 -7.04
N ARG A 144 13.36 -20.63 -6.45
CA ARG A 144 12.11 -21.03 -5.82
C ARG A 144 10.98 -20.20 -6.39
N ARG A 145 9.99 -20.86 -6.96
CA ARG A 145 8.82 -20.19 -7.52
C ARG A 145 7.83 -19.83 -6.41
N TYR A 146 7.29 -18.62 -6.46
CA TYR A 146 6.24 -18.13 -5.56
C TYR A 146 6.57 -18.25 -4.07
N PRO A 147 7.77 -17.83 -3.61
CA PRO A 147 8.13 -17.96 -2.20
C PRO A 147 7.19 -17.13 -1.33
N LEU A 148 6.95 -17.61 -0.12
CA LEU A 148 6.28 -16.87 0.95
C LEU A 148 7.34 -16.44 1.97
N TYR A 149 7.09 -15.33 2.67
CA TYR A 149 8.02 -14.84 3.69
C TYR A 149 8.38 -15.90 4.74
N ARG A 150 7.42 -16.74 5.15
CA ARG A 150 7.64 -17.80 6.15
C ARG A 150 8.56 -18.92 5.67
N ASP A 151 8.73 -19.07 4.38
CA ASP A 151 9.56 -20.11 3.78
C ASP A 151 10.87 -19.56 3.16
N ALA A 152 11.13 -18.25 3.32
CA ALA A 152 12.37 -17.62 2.92
C ALA A 152 13.54 -18.18 3.73
N ARG A 153 14.57 -18.69 3.04
CA ARG A 153 15.80 -19.18 3.65
C ARG A 153 16.89 -18.13 3.45
N PRO A 154 17.54 -17.62 4.52
CA PRO A 154 18.55 -16.57 4.40
C PRO A 154 19.77 -16.91 3.53
N ASN A 155 20.05 -18.18 3.33
CA ASN A 155 21.28 -18.68 2.68
C ASN A 155 21.00 -19.45 1.37
N GLU A 156 19.96 -19.13 0.64
CA GLU A 156 19.77 -19.69 -0.70
C GLU A 156 20.90 -19.27 -1.63
N MET A 157 21.46 -20.23 -2.39
CA MET A 157 22.53 -19.94 -3.34
C MET A 157 22.02 -19.06 -4.48
N GLN A 158 22.63 -17.90 -4.64
CA GLN A 158 22.38 -17.00 -5.75
C GLN A 158 22.70 -17.68 -7.08
N PRO A 159 21.85 -17.50 -8.13
CA PRO A 159 22.20 -17.95 -9.47
C PRO A 159 23.44 -17.22 -10.02
N VAL A 160 24.35 -17.98 -10.62
CA VAL A 160 25.67 -17.47 -11.02
C VAL A 160 25.61 -16.52 -12.21
N ARG A 161 24.66 -16.70 -13.13
CA ARG A 161 24.58 -15.92 -14.37
C ARG A 161 23.23 -15.26 -14.54
N PRO A 162 23.19 -13.94 -14.88
CA PRO A 162 21.93 -13.28 -15.16
C PRO A 162 21.31 -13.80 -16.48
N LEU A 163 20.03 -14.06 -16.44
CA LEU A 163 19.22 -14.44 -17.61
C LEU A 163 18.91 -13.24 -18.51
N ALA A 164 18.79 -12.05 -17.90
CA ALA A 164 18.49 -10.83 -18.63
C ALA A 164 19.21 -9.62 -18.01
N ARG A 165 19.50 -8.65 -18.86
CA ARG A 165 20.14 -7.38 -18.48
C ARG A 165 19.35 -6.23 -19.10
N TYR A 166 18.89 -5.33 -18.24
CA TYR A 166 18.15 -4.14 -18.67
C TYR A 166 18.86 -2.87 -18.22
N ARG A 167 18.86 -1.86 -19.06
CA ARG A 167 19.20 -0.49 -18.67
C ARG A 167 17.90 0.30 -18.67
N LEU A 168 17.42 0.65 -17.48
CA LEU A 168 16.26 1.51 -17.32
C LEU A 168 16.71 2.97 -17.39
N ARG A 169 15.93 3.78 -18.11
CA ARG A 169 16.05 5.22 -18.22
C ARG A 169 14.82 5.89 -17.62
N ALA A 170 14.91 7.17 -17.30
CA ALA A 170 13.75 7.92 -16.82
C ALA A 170 12.49 7.67 -17.68
N GLY A 171 11.38 7.34 -17.03
CA GLY A 171 10.13 6.97 -17.66
C GLY A 171 9.94 5.46 -17.90
N ASP A 172 10.97 4.63 -17.79
CA ASP A 172 10.87 3.18 -17.93
C ASP A 172 10.21 2.51 -16.71
N LEU A 173 9.52 1.40 -16.96
CA LEU A 173 8.92 0.51 -15.97
C LEU A 173 9.49 -0.89 -16.11
N LEU A 174 9.89 -1.51 -14.99
CA LEU A 174 10.26 -2.91 -14.91
C LEU A 174 9.37 -3.61 -13.87
N TYR A 175 8.80 -4.75 -14.24
CA TYR A 175 8.12 -5.64 -13.33
C TYR A 175 9.01 -6.83 -13.01
N ILE A 176 9.15 -7.16 -11.74
CA ILE A 176 9.93 -8.29 -11.22
C ILE A 176 8.97 -9.14 -10.38
N PRO A 177 8.69 -10.39 -10.81
CA PRO A 177 7.89 -11.30 -10.00
C PRO A 177 8.62 -11.69 -8.71
N ARG A 178 7.89 -11.93 -7.64
CA ARG A 178 8.45 -12.43 -6.38
C ARG A 178 9.31 -13.66 -6.58
N GLY A 179 10.37 -13.78 -5.79
CA GLY A 179 11.32 -14.89 -5.86
C GLY A 179 12.33 -14.78 -7.00
N HIS A 180 12.23 -13.77 -7.87
CA HIS A 180 13.22 -13.57 -8.92
C HIS A 180 14.42 -12.78 -8.38
N TRP A 181 15.58 -13.44 -8.42
CA TRP A 181 16.84 -12.82 -8.06
C TRP A 181 17.16 -11.66 -9.00
N HIS A 182 17.52 -10.55 -8.41
CA HIS A 182 17.87 -9.34 -9.16
C HIS A 182 18.95 -8.52 -8.44
N ASP A 183 19.64 -7.71 -9.23
CA ASP A 183 20.62 -6.76 -8.75
C ASP A 183 20.51 -5.46 -9.54
N ALA A 184 20.61 -4.33 -8.84
CA ALA A 184 20.43 -3.01 -9.39
C ALA A 184 21.70 -2.16 -9.20
N VAL A 185 22.41 -1.91 -10.28
CA VAL A 185 23.70 -1.22 -10.26
C VAL A 185 23.59 0.15 -10.94
N ALA A 186 23.96 1.20 -10.23
CA ALA A 186 24.06 2.54 -10.79
C ALA A 186 25.18 2.61 -11.85
N VAL A 187 25.05 3.51 -12.82
CA VAL A 187 25.96 3.60 -13.98
C VAL A 187 26.93 4.80 -13.93
N GLY A 188 27.03 5.44 -12.76
CA GLY A 188 27.98 6.57 -12.53
C GLY A 188 27.35 7.94 -12.75
N GLU A 189 26.05 8.03 -12.81
CA GLU A 189 25.28 9.28 -12.81
C GLU A 189 24.22 9.26 -11.69
N PRO A 190 23.76 10.43 -11.23
CA PRO A 190 22.66 10.49 -10.27
C PRO A 190 21.43 9.77 -10.79
N THR A 191 20.92 8.80 -10.03
CA THR A 191 19.78 8.01 -10.43
C THR A 191 18.77 7.88 -9.28
N LEU A 192 17.50 8.02 -9.61
CA LEU A 192 16.37 7.94 -8.70
C LEU A 192 15.35 6.96 -9.25
N HIS A 193 14.97 5.97 -8.46
CA HIS A 193 13.84 5.10 -8.80
C HIS A 193 12.97 4.83 -7.58
N LEU A 194 11.72 4.52 -7.84
CA LEU A 194 10.76 4.02 -6.88
C LEU A 194 10.54 2.53 -7.12
N THR A 195 10.34 1.78 -6.06
CA THR A 195 9.79 0.44 -6.14
C THR A 195 8.41 0.43 -5.48
N VAL A 196 7.42 -0.12 -6.18
CA VAL A 196 6.12 -0.40 -5.61
C VAL A 196 6.07 -1.89 -5.33
N GLY A 197 6.21 -2.26 -4.07
CA GLY A 197 6.10 -3.62 -3.59
C GLY A 197 4.64 -4.00 -3.40
N ILE A 198 4.23 -5.13 -3.97
CA ILE A 198 2.84 -5.62 -3.93
C ILE A 198 2.84 -7.00 -3.30
N PRO A 199 2.47 -7.13 -2.02
CA PRO A 199 2.21 -8.42 -1.42
C PRO A 199 0.99 -9.05 -2.11
N THR A 200 1.19 -10.18 -2.79
CA THR A 200 0.12 -10.82 -3.57
C THR A 200 -0.74 -11.71 -2.71
N LEU A 201 -2.05 -11.71 -2.93
CA LEU A 201 -2.95 -12.68 -2.33
C LEU A 201 -2.66 -14.08 -2.88
N THR A 202 -2.64 -15.07 -2.00
CA THR A 202 -2.28 -16.46 -2.31
C THR A 202 -3.37 -17.43 -1.89
N GLY A 203 -3.25 -18.69 -2.33
CA GLY A 203 -4.09 -19.77 -1.83
C GLY A 203 -3.96 -19.96 -0.31
N VAL A 204 -2.78 -19.64 0.27
CA VAL A 204 -2.59 -19.70 1.73
C VAL A 204 -3.45 -18.67 2.45
N ASP A 205 -3.57 -17.46 1.90
CA ASP A 205 -4.42 -16.41 2.48
C ASP A 205 -5.90 -16.83 2.44
N PHE A 206 -6.34 -17.39 1.32
CA PHE A 206 -7.70 -17.90 1.17
C PHE A 206 -7.96 -19.07 2.13
N LEU A 207 -7.06 -20.05 2.26
CA LEU A 207 -7.21 -21.18 3.16
C LEU A 207 -7.20 -20.76 4.64
N ASN A 208 -6.39 -19.81 5.02
CA ASN A 208 -6.40 -19.24 6.37
C ASN A 208 -7.77 -18.59 6.68
N TRP A 209 -8.27 -17.77 5.75
CA TRP A 209 -9.59 -17.16 5.88
C TRP A 209 -10.71 -18.23 5.95
N LEU A 210 -10.64 -19.24 5.09
CA LEU A 210 -11.62 -20.33 5.07
C LEU A 210 -11.64 -21.09 6.40
N THR A 211 -10.48 -21.29 7.02
CA THR A 211 -10.36 -21.91 8.34
C THR A 211 -11.02 -21.04 9.41
N ASP A 212 -10.84 -19.72 9.35
CA ASP A 212 -11.46 -18.78 10.28
C ASP A 212 -12.98 -18.73 10.10
N ASP A 213 -13.48 -18.71 8.87
CA ASP A 213 -14.91 -18.80 8.55
C ASP A 213 -15.54 -20.11 9.07
N ALA A 214 -14.84 -21.22 8.89
CA ALA A 214 -15.30 -22.54 9.34
C ALA A 214 -15.37 -22.68 10.86
N ARG A 215 -14.74 -21.81 11.67
CA ARG A 215 -14.80 -21.84 13.15
C ARG A 215 -16.21 -21.74 13.71
N GLY A 216 -17.17 -21.16 12.98
CA GLY A 216 -18.59 -21.16 13.32
C GLY A 216 -19.22 -22.55 13.35
N THR A 217 -18.63 -23.54 12.66
CA THR A 217 -19.18 -24.90 12.53
C THR A 217 -18.76 -25.79 13.70
N GLU A 218 -19.73 -26.41 14.39
CA GLU A 218 -19.47 -27.23 15.58
C GLU A 218 -18.48 -28.37 15.30
N SER A 219 -18.61 -29.09 14.19
CA SER A 219 -17.73 -30.22 13.85
C SER A 219 -16.25 -29.83 13.68
N VAL A 220 -15.98 -28.59 13.26
CA VAL A 220 -14.61 -28.06 13.14
C VAL A 220 -14.01 -27.79 14.53
N ARG A 221 -14.84 -27.41 15.50
CA ARG A 221 -14.40 -27.09 16.88
C ARG A 221 -14.27 -28.31 17.77
N ARG A 222 -14.72 -29.48 17.31
CA ARG A 222 -14.61 -30.71 18.10
C ARG A 222 -13.17 -31.18 18.22
N ASN A 223 -12.83 -31.71 19.39
CA ASN A 223 -11.51 -32.29 19.65
C ASN A 223 -11.21 -33.46 18.72
N ILE A 224 -9.95 -33.58 18.29
CA ILE A 224 -9.47 -34.72 17.54
C ILE A 224 -9.48 -35.96 18.46
N PRO A 225 -10.14 -37.08 18.08
CA PRO A 225 -10.14 -38.32 18.87
C PRO A 225 -8.79 -39.00 18.83
N LEU A 226 -7.89 -38.69 19.77
CA LEU A 226 -6.51 -39.17 19.78
C LEU A 226 -6.38 -40.68 20.00
N PHE A 227 -7.23 -41.27 20.82
CA PHE A 227 -7.11 -42.63 21.31
C PHE A 227 -7.99 -43.68 20.60
N ASP A 228 -8.85 -43.26 19.67
CA ASP A 228 -9.76 -44.14 18.92
C ASP A 228 -9.62 -43.91 17.41
N ALA A 229 -9.02 -44.83 16.72
CA ALA A 229 -8.77 -44.73 15.27
C ALA A 229 -10.09 -44.69 14.45
N ARG A 230 -11.14 -45.39 14.86
CA ARG A 230 -12.44 -45.41 14.15
C ARG A 230 -13.18 -44.09 14.33
N ARG A 231 -13.13 -43.50 15.53
CA ARG A 231 -13.70 -42.18 15.80
C ARG A 231 -12.91 -41.09 15.07
N ARG A 232 -11.59 -41.21 15.02
CA ARG A 232 -10.71 -40.28 14.27
C ARG A 232 -11.04 -40.29 12.78
N ALA A 233 -11.20 -41.46 12.17
CA ALA A 233 -11.60 -41.57 10.76
C ALA A 233 -12.95 -40.90 10.48
N ARG A 234 -13.98 -41.13 11.32
CA ARG A 234 -15.26 -40.45 11.19
C ARG A 234 -15.17 -38.93 11.38
N TRP A 235 -14.38 -38.48 12.35
CA TRP A 235 -14.15 -37.08 12.60
C TRP A 235 -13.49 -36.41 11.37
N PHE A 236 -12.47 -37.08 10.79
CA PHE A 236 -11.80 -36.59 9.58
C PHE A 236 -12.76 -36.50 8.39
N GLN A 237 -13.60 -37.51 8.16
CA GLN A 237 -14.62 -37.46 7.10
C GLN A 237 -15.63 -36.32 7.30
N GLN A 238 -15.98 -35.96 8.53
CA GLN A 238 -16.82 -34.83 8.81
C GLN A 238 -16.13 -33.50 8.48
N LEU A 239 -14.86 -33.37 8.88
CA LEU A 239 -14.05 -32.20 8.58
C LEU A 239 -13.89 -32.03 7.06
N ASP A 240 -13.53 -33.11 6.35
CA ASP A 240 -13.39 -33.12 4.90
C ASP A 240 -14.65 -32.64 4.18
N ARG A 241 -15.83 -33.12 4.58
CA ARG A 241 -17.10 -32.63 4.01
C ARG A 241 -17.30 -31.13 4.23
N VAL A 242 -17.01 -30.62 5.43
CA VAL A 242 -17.17 -29.21 5.76
C VAL A 242 -16.24 -28.35 4.88
N VAL A 243 -15.00 -28.77 4.71
CA VAL A 243 -14.03 -28.06 3.87
C VAL A 243 -14.44 -28.14 2.39
N SER A 244 -14.75 -29.35 1.89
CA SER A 244 -15.13 -29.57 0.50
C SER A 244 -16.39 -28.80 0.09
N GLN A 245 -17.39 -28.69 0.97
CA GLN A 245 -18.60 -27.91 0.73
C GLN A 245 -18.37 -26.40 0.65
N ARG A 246 -17.26 -25.90 1.26
CA ARG A 246 -16.87 -24.49 1.24
C ARG A 246 -15.88 -24.15 0.15
N MET A 247 -15.28 -25.15 -0.51
CA MET A 247 -14.29 -24.95 -1.57
C MET A 247 -14.97 -24.76 -2.92
N ASP A 248 -15.67 -23.65 -3.10
CA ASP A 248 -16.36 -23.32 -4.35
C ASP A 248 -16.08 -21.86 -4.80
N ALA A 249 -16.50 -21.55 -6.02
CA ALA A 249 -16.30 -20.23 -6.62
C ALA A 249 -17.08 -19.11 -5.90
N GLY A 250 -18.21 -19.43 -5.28
CA GLY A 250 -19.02 -18.50 -4.49
C GLY A 250 -18.29 -18.08 -3.23
N THR A 251 -17.70 -19.05 -2.52
CA THR A 251 -16.89 -18.82 -1.32
C THR A 251 -15.64 -17.99 -1.63
N LEU A 252 -14.95 -18.27 -2.75
CA LEU A 252 -13.84 -17.43 -3.19
C LEU A 252 -14.30 -15.99 -3.48
N THR A 253 -15.43 -15.82 -4.14
CA THR A 253 -16.01 -14.50 -4.39
C THR A 253 -16.31 -13.76 -3.08
N HIS A 254 -16.90 -14.45 -2.11
CA HIS A 254 -17.19 -13.91 -0.78
C HIS A 254 -15.89 -13.48 -0.05
N TYR A 255 -14.86 -14.33 -0.07
CA TYR A 255 -13.53 -13.97 0.46
C TYR A 255 -12.98 -12.67 -0.14
N LEU A 256 -13.03 -12.53 -1.48
CA LEU A 256 -12.54 -11.33 -2.14
C LEU A 256 -13.38 -10.09 -1.82
N GLU A 257 -14.68 -10.24 -1.63
CA GLU A 257 -15.58 -9.17 -1.19
C GLU A 257 -15.30 -8.75 0.26
N GLU A 258 -15.13 -9.71 1.18
CA GLU A 258 -14.71 -9.41 2.55
C GLU A 258 -13.33 -8.78 2.61
N ARG A 259 -12.36 -9.32 1.86
CA ARG A 259 -11.03 -8.75 1.78
C ARG A 259 -11.08 -7.30 1.34
N ARG A 260 -11.89 -7.01 0.33
CA ARG A 260 -12.13 -5.67 -0.18
C ARG A 260 -12.74 -4.75 0.90
N ALA A 261 -13.71 -5.25 1.64
CA ALA A 261 -14.36 -4.48 2.71
C ALA A 261 -13.44 -4.21 3.91
N ARG A 262 -12.46 -5.09 4.16
CA ARG A 262 -11.50 -4.96 5.27
C ARG A 262 -10.28 -4.10 4.94
N MET A 263 -10.14 -3.63 3.70
CA MET A 263 -9.01 -2.75 3.36
C MET A 263 -9.16 -1.41 4.08
N GLU A 264 -8.07 -0.95 4.68
CA GLU A 264 -8.07 0.29 5.44
C GLU A 264 -8.44 1.50 4.57
N PRO A 265 -9.31 2.38 5.07
CA PRO A 265 -9.60 3.63 4.38
C PRO A 265 -8.39 4.56 4.38
N SER A 266 -8.42 5.56 3.52
CA SER A 266 -7.42 6.64 3.53
C SER A 266 -7.31 7.28 4.92
N THR A 267 -6.10 7.48 5.42
CA THR A 267 -5.86 8.16 6.70
C THR A 267 -5.96 9.69 6.64
N ARG A 268 -6.37 10.26 5.50
CA ARG A 268 -6.47 11.72 5.33
C ARG A 268 -7.66 12.29 6.10
N PRO A 269 -7.45 13.09 7.15
CA PRO A 269 -8.56 13.76 7.85
C PRO A 269 -9.15 14.88 7.01
N ALA A 270 -10.41 15.25 7.29
CA ALA A 270 -11.11 16.36 6.63
C ALA A 270 -11.32 17.55 7.59
N LEU A 271 -10.27 17.97 8.30
CA LEU A 271 -10.35 19.11 9.20
C LEU A 271 -10.41 20.43 8.45
N PRO A 272 -11.17 21.43 8.93
CA PRO A 272 -12.02 21.40 10.14
C PRO A 272 -13.43 20.85 9.93
N HIS A 273 -13.82 20.51 8.70
CA HIS A 273 -15.18 20.16 8.31
C HIS A 273 -15.73 18.92 9.02
N ALA A 274 -14.85 17.94 9.32
CA ALA A 274 -15.24 16.71 10.02
C ALA A 274 -15.69 16.95 11.47
N VAL A 275 -15.24 18.03 12.12
CA VAL A 275 -15.48 18.28 13.56
C VAL A 275 -16.36 19.50 13.83
N HIS A 276 -16.57 20.37 12.85
CA HIS A 276 -17.38 21.56 13.02
C HIS A 276 -18.76 21.41 12.34
N PRO A 277 -19.88 21.23 13.08
CA PRO A 277 -21.21 20.85 12.51
C PRO A 277 -21.78 21.97 11.69
N GLY A 278 -21.37 22.91 11.24
CA GLY A 278 -21.95 23.97 10.40
C GLY A 278 -21.06 24.40 9.26
N LEU A 279 -19.82 23.87 9.23
CA LEU A 279 -18.85 24.24 8.21
C LEU A 279 -19.03 23.36 6.98
N GLU A 280 -19.53 23.98 5.92
CA GLU A 280 -19.76 23.32 4.63
C GLU A 280 -18.49 23.40 3.78
N PRO A 281 -18.12 22.34 3.05
CA PRO A 281 -17.02 22.43 2.09
C PRO A 281 -17.27 23.52 1.05
N ALA A 282 -16.23 24.19 0.60
CA ALA A 282 -16.34 25.17 -0.47
C ALA A 282 -16.78 24.47 -1.78
N SER A 283 -17.49 25.16 -2.65
CA SER A 283 -17.99 24.61 -3.92
C SER A 283 -16.91 23.97 -4.79
N ARG A 284 -15.66 24.43 -4.62
CA ARG A 284 -14.49 23.93 -5.36
C ARG A 284 -13.77 22.77 -4.67
N ASP A 285 -14.07 22.49 -3.40
CA ASP A 285 -13.38 21.42 -2.66
C ASP A 285 -13.74 20.06 -3.27
N LEU A 286 -12.72 19.24 -3.45
CA LEU A 286 -12.87 17.91 -4.02
C LEU A 286 -13.14 16.90 -2.90
N LEU A 287 -14.30 16.27 -2.97
CA LEU A 287 -14.67 15.17 -2.08
C LEU A 287 -14.26 13.84 -2.71
N GLN A 288 -13.70 12.96 -1.91
CA GLN A 288 -13.33 11.62 -2.33
C GLN A 288 -13.74 10.60 -1.29
N TRP A 289 -14.26 9.45 -1.73
CA TRP A 289 -14.52 8.31 -0.87
C TRP A 289 -13.21 7.79 -0.27
N THR A 290 -13.17 7.54 1.04
CA THR A 290 -11.95 7.14 1.75
C THR A 290 -11.67 5.65 1.61
N GLY A 291 -12.70 4.80 1.46
CA GLY A 291 -12.57 3.36 1.28
C GLY A 291 -11.80 3.02 0.00
N ILE A 292 -10.95 2.01 0.07
CA ILE A 292 -10.19 1.51 -1.09
C ILE A 292 -11.10 0.74 -2.04
N ALA A 293 -12.17 0.15 -1.52
CA ALA A 293 -13.07 -0.69 -2.28
C ALA A 293 -14.32 0.04 -2.72
N HIS A 294 -14.76 -0.26 -3.95
CA HIS A 294 -16.14 -0.11 -4.35
C HIS A 294 -16.98 -1.12 -3.58
N ALA A 295 -17.42 -0.78 -2.36
CA ALA A 295 -18.41 -1.59 -1.69
C ALA A 295 -19.63 -1.67 -2.61
N LYS A 296 -20.00 -2.87 -3.06
CA LYS A 296 -21.28 -3.05 -3.74
C LYS A 296 -22.34 -2.89 -2.68
N PRO A 297 -23.14 -1.82 -2.71
CA PRO A 297 -24.18 -1.66 -1.72
C PRO A 297 -25.21 -2.77 -1.91
N SER A 298 -25.53 -3.49 -0.84
CA SER A 298 -26.68 -4.39 -0.86
C SER A 298 -27.92 -3.58 -0.51
N THR A 299 -28.90 -3.55 -1.40
CA THR A 299 -30.20 -2.95 -1.12
C THR A 299 -31.03 -3.92 -0.26
N ARG A 300 -31.24 -3.56 1.01
CA ARG A 300 -32.27 -4.16 1.86
C ARG A 300 -33.51 -3.26 1.85
N ARG A 301 -34.67 -3.80 2.25
CA ARG A 301 -35.96 -3.03 2.34
C ARG A 301 -35.85 -1.72 3.12
N ALA A 302 -34.86 -1.59 4.02
CA ALA A 302 -34.63 -0.43 4.88
C ALA A 302 -33.67 0.64 4.30
N GLY A 303 -33.00 0.42 3.16
CA GLY A 303 -32.03 1.37 2.58
C GLY A 303 -30.79 0.75 2.01
N LEU A 304 -29.82 1.62 1.66
CA LEU A 304 -28.52 1.22 1.13
C LEU A 304 -27.58 0.83 2.27
N VAL A 305 -27.07 -0.40 2.24
CA VAL A 305 -26.16 -0.90 3.26
C VAL A 305 -24.71 -0.82 2.74
N VAL A 306 -23.86 -0.12 3.48
CA VAL A 306 -22.41 -0.07 3.24
C VAL A 306 -21.70 -0.71 4.43
N ARG A 307 -20.88 -1.71 4.17
CA ARG A 307 -20.05 -2.37 5.17
C ARG A 307 -18.63 -1.84 5.14
N THR A 308 -18.11 -1.53 6.31
CA THR A 308 -16.69 -1.24 6.55
C THR A 308 -16.08 -2.38 7.37
N THR A 309 -14.79 -2.24 7.71
CA THR A 309 -14.05 -3.26 8.48
C THR A 309 -14.70 -3.63 9.80
N ASP A 310 -15.33 -2.66 10.47
CA ASP A 310 -15.83 -2.77 11.86
C ASP A 310 -17.32 -2.50 12.02
N ARG A 311 -18.00 -1.97 10.98
CA ARG A 311 -19.39 -1.51 11.08
C ARG A 311 -20.19 -1.75 9.81
N GLU A 312 -21.49 -1.88 9.99
CA GLU A 312 -22.51 -1.83 8.92
C GLU A 312 -23.30 -0.53 9.04
N PHE A 313 -23.37 0.23 7.98
CA PHE A 313 -24.11 1.50 7.91
C PHE A 313 -25.29 1.34 6.96
N VAL A 314 -26.47 1.76 7.42
CA VAL A 314 -27.69 1.77 6.62
C VAL A 314 -28.02 3.20 6.26
N PHE A 315 -27.93 3.55 5.00
CA PHE A 315 -28.24 4.88 4.49
C PHE A 315 -29.69 4.97 4.00
N ASP A 316 -30.34 6.08 4.29
CA ASP A 316 -31.69 6.39 3.80
C ASP A 316 -31.78 6.20 2.28
N PRO A 317 -32.82 5.54 1.74
CA PRO A 317 -33.03 5.35 0.31
C PRO A 317 -32.95 6.65 -0.51
N ALA A 318 -33.35 7.79 0.07
CA ALA A 318 -33.24 9.09 -0.60
C ALA A 318 -31.80 9.51 -0.86
N ALA A 319 -30.83 9.05 -0.04
CA ALA A 319 -29.41 9.33 -0.19
C ALA A 319 -28.66 8.26 -1.03
N ALA A 320 -29.31 7.17 -1.39
CA ALA A 320 -28.65 6.04 -2.07
C ALA A 320 -27.87 6.47 -3.33
N ALA A 321 -28.47 7.24 -4.22
CA ALA A 321 -27.82 7.70 -5.44
C ALA A 321 -26.61 8.64 -5.18
N LEU A 322 -26.61 9.38 -4.07
CA LEU A 322 -25.46 10.19 -3.66
C LEU A 322 -24.32 9.30 -3.17
N ILE A 323 -24.62 8.29 -2.34
CA ILE A 323 -23.63 7.33 -1.86
C ILE A 323 -23.05 6.53 -3.02
N GLU A 324 -23.90 6.02 -3.94
CA GLU A 324 -23.46 5.31 -5.14
C GLU A 324 -22.49 6.16 -5.98
N ARG A 325 -22.79 7.46 -6.13
CA ARG A 325 -21.91 8.40 -6.85
C ARG A 325 -20.57 8.61 -6.14
N LEU A 326 -20.55 8.64 -4.82
CA LEU A 326 -19.31 8.75 -4.03
C LEU A 326 -18.51 7.45 -4.04
N LEU A 327 -19.17 6.30 -4.04
CA LEU A 327 -18.55 4.98 -4.08
C LEU A 327 -17.77 4.69 -5.38
N THR A 328 -17.96 5.46 -6.46
CA THR A 328 -17.09 5.37 -7.64
C THR A 328 -15.63 5.67 -7.30
N GLY A 329 -15.37 6.35 -6.19
CA GLY A 329 -14.04 6.70 -5.70
C GLY A 329 -13.38 7.87 -6.46
N ASP A 330 -14.08 8.43 -7.45
CA ASP A 330 -13.62 9.60 -8.18
C ASP A 330 -13.65 10.86 -7.29
N GLU A 331 -12.74 11.79 -7.56
CA GLU A 331 -12.78 13.12 -6.95
C GLU A 331 -13.94 13.93 -7.50
N ILE A 332 -14.83 14.41 -6.64
CA ILE A 332 -16.03 15.15 -7.04
C ILE A 332 -16.04 16.52 -6.36
N ALA A 333 -16.10 17.60 -7.14
CA ALA A 333 -16.26 18.92 -6.56
C ALA A 333 -17.58 19.02 -5.77
N TYR A 334 -17.52 19.53 -4.54
CA TYR A 334 -18.71 19.68 -3.68
C TYR A 334 -19.82 20.46 -4.37
N GLY A 335 -19.51 21.53 -5.10
CA GLY A 335 -20.49 22.29 -5.85
C GLY A 335 -21.22 21.48 -6.94
N THR A 336 -20.54 20.52 -7.56
CA THR A 336 -21.16 19.62 -8.55
C THR A 336 -22.11 18.65 -7.85
N LEU A 337 -21.68 18.05 -6.76
CA LEU A 337 -22.50 17.16 -5.94
C LEU A 337 -23.72 17.90 -5.39
N ARG A 338 -23.53 19.12 -4.89
CA ARG A 338 -24.62 19.98 -4.40
C ARG A 338 -25.66 20.28 -5.49
N ARG A 339 -25.25 20.70 -6.68
CA ARG A 339 -26.17 20.94 -7.81
C ARG A 339 -26.98 19.69 -8.18
N ALA A 340 -26.36 18.53 -8.18
CA ALA A 340 -27.03 17.29 -8.56
C ALA A 340 -28.08 16.83 -7.52
N PHE A 341 -27.84 17.05 -6.23
CA PHE A 341 -28.65 16.44 -5.17
C PHE A 341 -29.47 17.42 -4.33
N VAL A 342 -29.24 18.74 -4.40
CA VAL A 342 -29.95 19.75 -3.59
C VAL A 342 -31.46 19.76 -3.82
N ARG A 343 -31.88 19.54 -5.05
CA ARG A 343 -33.34 19.52 -5.38
C ARG A 343 -34.02 18.26 -4.79
N LYS A 344 -33.32 17.14 -4.70
CA LYS A 344 -33.85 15.88 -4.19
C LYS A 344 -33.84 15.78 -2.67
N LEU A 345 -32.77 16.28 -2.03
CA LEU A 345 -32.56 16.14 -0.59
C LEU A 345 -32.90 17.39 0.22
N GLY A 346 -32.94 18.55 -0.39
CA GLY A 346 -32.99 19.85 0.29
C GLY A 346 -31.60 20.29 0.78
N ALA A 347 -31.35 21.61 0.79
CA ALA A 347 -30.02 22.15 1.10
C ALA A 347 -29.54 21.80 2.51
N GLN A 348 -30.38 21.93 3.52
CA GLN A 348 -30.03 21.67 4.93
C GLN A 348 -29.74 20.18 5.18
N ARG A 349 -30.57 19.29 4.63
CA ARG A 349 -30.39 17.83 4.78
C ARG A 349 -29.13 17.36 4.06
N LEU A 350 -28.87 17.87 2.84
CA LEU A 350 -27.63 17.55 2.10
C LEU A 350 -26.39 18.00 2.86
N ARG A 351 -26.37 19.23 3.39
CA ARG A 351 -25.27 19.75 4.22
C ARG A 351 -24.99 18.85 5.42
N ARG A 352 -26.04 18.54 6.21
CA ARG A 352 -25.92 17.68 7.39
C ARG A 352 -25.38 16.31 7.00
N PHE A 353 -25.88 15.72 5.94
CA PHE A 353 -25.48 14.40 5.47
C PHE A 353 -24.00 14.37 5.02
N VAL A 354 -23.56 15.35 4.24
CA VAL A 354 -22.13 15.47 3.86
C VAL A 354 -21.25 15.68 5.09
N GLY A 355 -21.68 16.47 6.06
CA GLY A 355 -20.98 16.65 7.33
C GLY A 355 -20.87 15.36 8.14
N GLU A 356 -21.92 14.52 8.16
CA GLU A 356 -21.91 13.19 8.79
C GLU A 356 -20.94 12.25 8.07
N LEU A 357 -20.93 12.23 6.73
CA LEU A 357 -19.99 11.42 5.94
C LEU A 357 -18.52 11.81 6.19
N LEU A 358 -18.24 13.10 6.35
CA LEU A 358 -16.90 13.61 6.70
C LEU A 358 -16.51 13.22 8.12
N ARG A 359 -17.43 13.29 9.09
CA ARG A 359 -17.21 12.95 10.51
C ARG A 359 -16.98 11.47 10.70
N GLU A 360 -17.77 10.64 10.04
CA GLU A 360 -17.61 9.16 10.09
C GLU A 360 -16.52 8.65 9.14
N HIS A 361 -15.79 9.58 8.52
CA HIS A 361 -14.66 9.29 7.64
C HIS A 361 -15.01 8.43 6.40
N PHE A 362 -16.23 8.51 5.91
CA PHE A 362 -16.59 7.89 4.62
C PHE A 362 -16.02 8.65 3.43
N ILE A 363 -15.92 9.97 3.57
CA ILE A 363 -15.32 10.86 2.57
C ILE A 363 -14.28 11.77 3.20
N THR A 364 -13.36 12.24 2.39
CA THR A 364 -12.36 13.25 2.77
C THR A 364 -12.35 14.38 1.74
N ILE A 365 -11.68 15.47 2.10
CA ILE A 365 -11.40 16.59 1.19
C ILE A 365 -9.98 16.45 0.67
N VAL A 366 -9.83 16.38 -0.64
CA VAL A 366 -8.52 16.30 -1.29
C VAL A 366 -8.13 17.66 -1.88
N PRO A 367 -6.85 18.06 -1.81
CA PRO A 367 -6.37 19.29 -2.41
C PRO A 367 -6.48 19.20 -3.92
N ARG A 368 -6.77 20.33 -4.56
CA ARG A 368 -6.63 20.47 -6.01
C ARG A 368 -5.17 20.27 -6.40
N ARG A 369 -4.94 19.48 -7.40
CA ARG A 369 -3.63 19.36 -8.06
C ARG A 369 -3.34 20.57 -8.92
#